data_39f502797d57b10234a0c9435265db6c
#
_entry.id   39f502797d57b10234a0c9435265db6c
#
_cell.length_a   1.000
_cell.length_b   1.000
_cell.length_c   1.000
_cell.angle_alpha   90.00
_cell.angle_beta   90.00
_cell.angle_gamma   90.00
#
_symmetry.space_group_name_H-M   'P 1'
#
loop_
_entity.id
_entity.type
_entity.pdbx_description
1 polymer ?
#
loop_
_entity_poly.entity_id
_entity_poly.type
_entity_poly.pdbx_seq_one_letter_code
_entity_poly.pdbx_strand_id
1 'polypeptide(L)'
;TWAHGNSGDFAPTYYLQTDAPLYYYSFTDAYIARAFQKLKPAQQARLDPMITGFNPADMYAADHIRRVLETFPGVFTGIGEFTIHKEFVSSKVAGDTASLTDPALDRILEFAGEVGLVVILHNDIDMPFAKAGAEPVYLTQMKDLLRRHPRTTIIWAHTGLGRVVHPVQPQAGAEVAERSPNHIEILQTMLDDPTLAHVSFDISWDEVAKYAVSSPAAIDRLSQLLNAYPDRFLFGTDNVAPNDQATQMRVYDLWNPIWAKLTPEASRKVRLGTYERLFDAARGNVRAWEVANVK
;
A
#
# COMPACT_ATOMS: atom_id res chain seq x y z
N THR A 1 12.69 -5.75 13.49
CA THR A 1 11.73 -6.77 13.01
C THR A 1 12.28 -7.56 11.83
N TRP A 2 13.19 -7.02 11.10
CA TRP A 2 13.48 -7.46 9.75
C TRP A 2 14.71 -8.33 9.61
N ALA A 3 15.74 -8.06 10.37
CA ALA A 3 17.06 -8.61 10.11
C ALA A 3 17.32 -9.97 10.72
N HIS A 4 16.56 -10.39 11.71
CA HIS A 4 16.83 -11.64 12.41
C HIS A 4 16.62 -12.85 11.49
N GLY A 5 17.61 -13.70 11.42
CA GLY A 5 17.60 -14.90 10.56
C GLY A 5 17.88 -14.64 9.09
N ASN A 6 18.08 -13.40 8.69
CA ASN A 6 18.44 -13.07 7.31
C ASN A 6 19.88 -12.57 7.22
N SER A 7 20.77 -13.45 6.85
CA SER A 7 22.20 -13.17 6.63
C SER A 7 22.56 -12.96 5.16
N GLY A 8 21.57 -12.90 4.27
CA GLY A 8 21.82 -12.74 2.84
C GLY A 8 22.20 -11.32 2.43
N ASP A 9 22.79 -11.18 1.27
CA ASP A 9 23.22 -9.90 0.67
C ASP A 9 22.04 -8.92 0.44
N PHE A 10 20.82 -9.40 0.52
CA PHE A 10 19.59 -8.62 0.35
C PHE A 10 19.08 -7.98 1.65
N ALA A 11 19.73 -8.20 2.81
CA ALA A 11 19.34 -7.56 4.05
C ALA A 11 19.67 -6.07 4.00
N PRO A 12 18.69 -5.17 4.09
CA PRO A 12 18.97 -3.73 4.11
C PRO A 12 19.81 -3.36 5.34
N THR A 13 20.81 -2.52 5.14
CA THR A 13 21.72 -2.09 6.21
C THR A 13 21.09 -1.20 7.27
N TYR A 14 19.93 -0.63 6.98
CA TYR A 14 19.18 0.20 7.94
C TYR A 14 18.32 -0.61 8.92
N TYR A 15 18.24 -1.93 8.77
CA TYR A 15 17.56 -2.77 9.75
C TYR A 15 18.42 -2.97 11.00
N LEU A 16 17.76 -3.09 12.13
CA LEU A 16 18.45 -3.34 13.38
C LEU A 16 19.24 -4.64 13.31
N GLN A 17 20.54 -4.54 13.50
CA GLN A 17 21.42 -5.71 13.63
C GLN A 17 21.39 -6.19 15.07
N THR A 18 20.55 -7.18 15.33
CA THR A 18 20.39 -7.76 16.67
C THR A 18 19.98 -9.22 16.57
N ASP A 19 20.51 -10.04 17.46
CA ASP A 19 20.08 -11.44 17.67
C ASP A 19 18.89 -11.56 18.63
N ALA A 20 18.43 -10.46 19.19
CA ALA A 20 17.26 -10.48 20.05
C ALA A 20 16.00 -10.87 19.28
N PRO A 21 15.06 -11.62 19.89
CA PRO A 21 13.76 -11.85 19.31
C PRO A 21 13.09 -10.53 18.99
N LEU A 22 12.60 -10.39 17.74
CA LEU A 22 11.98 -9.16 17.30
C LEU A 22 10.47 -9.28 17.43
N TYR A 23 9.89 -8.33 18.14
CA TYR A 23 8.45 -8.20 18.27
C TYR A 23 7.95 -7.11 17.36
N TYR A 24 6.86 -7.37 16.67
CA TYR A 24 6.21 -6.39 15.82
C TYR A 24 5.52 -5.29 16.61
N TYR A 25 5.07 -5.59 17.80
CA TYR A 25 4.45 -4.61 18.70
C TYR A 25 5.49 -3.62 19.20
N SER A 26 5.78 -2.64 18.37
CA SER A 26 6.75 -1.61 18.66
C SER A 26 6.08 -0.36 19.21
N PHE A 27 6.88 0.53 19.80
CA PHE A 27 6.40 1.85 20.22
C PHE A 27 6.20 2.82 19.04
N THR A 28 6.32 2.37 17.80
CA THR A 28 6.18 3.23 16.60
C THR A 28 4.88 4.01 16.62
N ASP A 29 3.76 3.34 16.86
CA ASP A 29 2.45 4.00 16.87
C ASP A 29 2.33 5.02 18.00
N ALA A 30 2.91 4.74 19.17
CA ALA A 30 2.97 5.70 20.28
C ALA A 30 3.81 6.94 19.92
N TYR A 31 4.93 6.76 19.24
CA TYR A 31 5.74 7.90 18.76
C TYR A 31 5.00 8.72 17.72
N ILE A 32 4.32 8.09 16.77
CA ILE A 32 3.47 8.75 15.77
C ILE A 32 2.38 9.57 16.48
N ALA A 33 1.64 8.94 17.40
CA ALA A 33 0.57 9.59 18.14
C ALA A 33 1.08 10.82 18.92
N ARG A 34 2.18 10.67 19.64
CA ARG A 34 2.77 11.79 20.40
C ARG A 34 3.31 12.89 19.50
N ALA A 35 3.86 12.57 18.34
CA ALA A 35 4.29 13.57 17.37
C ALA A 35 3.09 14.34 16.80
N PHE A 36 2.03 13.62 16.42
CA PHE A 36 0.79 14.20 15.92
C PHE A 36 0.12 15.12 16.95
N GLN A 37 0.03 14.70 18.21
CA GLN A 37 -0.59 15.47 19.30
C GLN A 37 0.14 16.78 19.61
N LYS A 38 1.42 16.92 19.27
CA LYS A 38 2.18 18.15 19.43
C LYS A 38 1.93 19.18 18.32
N LEU A 39 1.30 18.77 17.23
CA LEU A 39 1.00 19.64 16.11
C LEU A 39 -0.19 20.58 16.44
N LYS A 40 -0.17 21.76 15.83
CA LYS A 40 -1.34 22.65 15.88
C LYS A 40 -2.53 22.05 15.13
N PRO A 41 -3.78 22.34 15.50
CA PRO A 41 -4.98 21.78 14.83
C PRO A 41 -4.96 21.92 13.30
N ALA A 42 -4.51 23.06 12.78
CA ALA A 42 -4.39 23.28 11.32
C ALA A 42 -3.33 22.39 10.64
N GLN A 43 -2.33 21.90 11.39
CA GLN A 43 -1.36 20.95 10.91
C GLN A 43 -1.90 19.51 11.01
N GLN A 44 -2.56 19.19 12.12
CA GLN A 44 -3.23 17.89 12.31
C GLN A 44 -4.27 17.62 11.21
N ALA A 45 -5.05 18.64 10.83
CA ALA A 45 -6.06 18.53 9.77
C ALA A 45 -5.49 18.17 8.37
N ARG A 46 -4.18 18.20 8.20
CA ARG A 46 -3.49 17.85 6.95
C ARG A 46 -2.85 16.46 6.97
N LEU A 47 -3.06 15.70 8.03
CA LEU A 47 -2.39 14.42 8.26
C LEU A 47 -3.41 13.37 8.67
N ASP A 48 -3.22 12.18 8.15
CA ASP A 48 -3.96 10.98 8.54
C ASP A 48 -2.97 9.89 8.96
N PRO A 49 -2.55 9.90 10.24
CA PRO A 49 -1.64 8.89 10.75
C PRO A 49 -2.22 7.48 10.65
N MET A 50 -1.35 6.52 10.34
CA MET A 50 -1.69 5.12 10.16
C MET A 50 -0.99 4.27 11.21
N ILE A 51 -1.67 3.22 11.71
CA ILE A 51 -1.10 2.23 12.63
C ILE A 51 -0.25 1.24 11.84
N THR A 52 1.00 1.04 12.25
CA THR A 52 1.96 0.15 11.57
C THR A 52 2.68 -0.82 12.50
N GLY A 53 2.55 -0.64 13.82
CA GLY A 53 3.32 -1.36 14.84
C GLY A 53 2.78 -2.74 15.18
N PHE A 54 2.29 -3.52 14.22
CA PHE A 54 1.73 -4.87 14.43
C PHE A 54 2.36 -5.91 13.49
N ASN A 55 2.21 -7.18 13.86
CA ASN A 55 2.60 -8.31 12.99
C ASN A 55 1.37 -8.86 12.26
N PRO A 56 1.31 -8.81 10.92
CA PRO A 56 0.16 -9.29 10.16
C PRO A 56 -0.04 -10.82 10.21
N ALA A 57 0.94 -11.58 10.70
CA ALA A 57 0.84 -13.03 10.93
C ALA A 57 0.40 -13.40 12.36
N ASP A 58 0.19 -12.42 13.24
CA ASP A 58 -0.22 -12.67 14.61
C ASP A 58 -1.75 -12.62 14.76
N MET A 59 -2.35 -13.70 15.26
CA MET A 59 -3.78 -13.79 15.52
C MET A 59 -4.31 -12.72 16.50
N TYR A 60 -3.42 -12.08 17.27
CA TYR A 60 -3.75 -10.99 18.22
C TYR A 60 -3.45 -9.59 17.66
N ALA A 61 -3.07 -9.46 16.39
CA ALA A 61 -2.79 -8.17 15.79
C ALA A 61 -4.01 -7.23 15.80
N ALA A 62 -5.20 -7.74 15.52
CA ALA A 62 -6.44 -6.95 15.59
C ALA A 62 -6.69 -6.40 17.01
N ASP A 63 -6.41 -7.19 18.06
CA ASP A 63 -6.53 -6.74 19.45
C ASP A 63 -5.48 -5.67 19.78
N HIS A 64 -4.29 -5.75 19.19
CA HIS A 64 -3.28 -4.70 19.34
C HIS A 64 -3.74 -3.40 18.67
N ILE A 65 -4.25 -3.46 17.44
CA ILE A 65 -4.77 -2.29 16.71
C ILE A 65 -5.90 -1.63 17.53
N ARG A 66 -6.80 -2.43 18.09
CA ARG A 66 -7.86 -1.94 19.01
C ARG A 66 -7.26 -1.17 20.19
N ARG A 67 -6.26 -1.74 20.89
CA ARG A 67 -5.60 -1.08 22.02
C ARG A 67 -4.91 0.22 21.63
N VAL A 68 -4.35 0.31 20.45
CA VAL A 68 -3.74 1.55 19.94
C VAL A 68 -4.79 2.64 19.76
N LEU A 69 -5.94 2.30 19.17
CA LEU A 69 -7.07 3.24 19.03
C LEU A 69 -7.61 3.70 20.38
N GLU A 70 -7.79 2.76 21.33
CA GLU A 70 -8.26 3.06 22.69
C GLU A 70 -7.27 3.94 23.47
N THR A 71 -5.95 3.74 23.25
CA THR A 71 -4.89 4.48 23.95
C THR A 71 -4.67 5.88 23.38
N PHE A 72 -4.87 6.06 22.07
CA PHE A 72 -4.60 7.30 21.36
C PHE A 72 -5.81 7.77 20.54
N PRO A 73 -6.96 8.03 21.19
CA PRO A 73 -8.15 8.47 20.48
C PRO A 73 -7.90 9.81 19.78
N GLY A 74 -8.53 10.00 18.64
CA GLY A 74 -8.40 11.22 17.85
C GLY A 74 -7.19 11.27 16.92
N VAL A 75 -6.37 10.22 16.86
CA VAL A 75 -5.11 10.25 16.10
C VAL A 75 -5.21 9.49 14.77
N PHE A 76 -5.46 8.20 14.84
CA PHE A 76 -5.35 7.32 13.69
C PHE A 76 -6.64 7.27 12.84
N THR A 77 -6.48 7.05 11.53
CA THR A 77 -7.58 6.90 10.57
C THR A 77 -7.50 5.59 9.79
N GLY A 78 -6.41 4.85 9.92
CA GLY A 78 -6.21 3.61 9.20
C GLY A 78 -5.06 2.78 9.75
N ILE A 79 -4.78 1.69 9.03
CA ILE A 79 -3.65 0.79 9.27
C ILE A 79 -2.81 0.67 7.99
N GLY A 80 -1.50 0.64 8.13
CA GLY A 80 -0.58 0.49 7.00
C GLY A 80 0.40 1.66 6.83
N GLU A 81 1.21 1.69 5.83
CA GLU A 81 1.38 0.56 4.92
C GLU A 81 1.99 -0.63 5.66
N PHE A 82 1.42 -1.81 5.46
CA PHE A 82 2.05 -3.05 5.89
C PHE A 82 2.17 -4.03 4.72
N THR A 83 3.18 -4.87 4.77
CA THR A 83 3.59 -5.72 3.64
C THR A 83 3.31 -7.18 3.93
N ILE A 84 2.71 -7.88 2.96
CA ILE A 84 2.62 -9.34 2.94
C ILE A 84 3.72 -9.90 2.03
N HIS A 85 3.69 -9.62 0.74
CA HIS A 85 4.73 -10.02 -0.20
C HIS A 85 5.29 -8.80 -0.92
N LYS A 86 6.59 -8.56 -0.75
CA LYS A 86 7.34 -7.49 -1.42
C LYS A 86 8.71 -8.01 -1.80
N GLU A 87 8.89 -8.43 -3.04
CA GLU A 87 10.17 -8.96 -3.51
C GLU A 87 10.75 -10.02 -2.54
N PHE A 88 11.91 -9.72 -1.97
CA PHE A 88 12.59 -10.57 -0.99
C PHE A 88 12.27 -10.20 0.47
N VAL A 89 11.46 -9.17 0.70
CA VAL A 89 11.23 -8.65 2.06
C VAL A 89 10.40 -9.61 2.89
N SER A 90 9.40 -10.26 2.30
CA SER A 90 8.57 -11.23 3.01
C SER A 90 9.37 -12.40 3.60
N SER A 91 10.45 -12.82 2.96
CA SER A 91 11.34 -13.87 3.47
C SER A 91 12.28 -13.39 4.59
N LYS A 92 12.32 -12.10 4.87
CA LYS A 92 13.21 -11.49 5.87
C LYS A 92 12.57 -11.27 7.23
N VAL A 93 11.30 -11.64 7.37
CA VAL A 93 10.58 -11.53 8.63
C VAL A 93 10.96 -12.69 9.54
N ALA A 94 11.33 -12.40 10.79
CA ALA A 94 11.61 -13.45 11.78
C ALA A 94 10.30 -14.16 12.17
N GLY A 95 10.30 -15.47 12.20
CA GLY A 95 9.13 -16.30 12.43
C GLY A 95 8.43 -16.70 11.14
N ASP A 96 7.15 -16.98 11.22
CA ASP A 96 6.34 -17.34 10.06
C ASP A 96 6.18 -16.13 9.12
N THR A 97 6.32 -16.38 7.84
CA THR A 97 6.08 -15.37 6.81
C THR A 97 4.59 -15.09 6.72
N ALA A 98 4.21 -13.82 6.79
CA ALA A 98 2.83 -13.41 6.57
C ALA A 98 2.35 -13.87 5.19
N SER A 99 1.09 -14.28 5.09
CA SER A 99 0.48 -14.78 3.87
C SER A 99 -0.89 -14.15 3.64
N LEU A 100 -1.28 -14.01 2.37
CA LEU A 100 -2.63 -13.58 2.00
C LEU A 100 -3.73 -14.58 2.40
N THR A 101 -3.34 -15.79 2.76
CA THR A 101 -4.24 -16.86 3.24
C THR A 101 -4.19 -17.04 4.75
N ASP A 102 -3.46 -16.17 5.47
CA ASP A 102 -3.33 -16.25 6.91
C ASP A 102 -4.63 -15.79 7.60
N PRO A 103 -5.22 -16.58 8.49
CA PRO A 103 -6.42 -16.19 9.25
C PRO A 103 -6.19 -14.97 10.16
N ALA A 104 -4.95 -14.66 10.53
CA ALA A 104 -4.62 -13.44 11.25
C ALA A 104 -4.93 -12.19 10.40
N LEU A 105 -4.61 -12.25 9.11
CA LEU A 105 -4.91 -11.17 8.17
C LEU A 105 -6.43 -10.96 8.01
N ASP A 106 -7.20 -12.05 7.91
CA ASP A 106 -8.65 -11.96 7.86
C ASP A 106 -9.21 -11.23 9.11
N ARG A 107 -8.73 -11.56 10.31
CA ARG A 107 -9.14 -10.87 11.55
C ARG A 107 -8.78 -9.38 11.55
N ILE A 108 -7.61 -9.02 11.04
CA ILE A 108 -7.20 -7.61 10.91
C ILE A 108 -8.16 -6.86 9.99
N LEU A 109 -8.46 -7.44 8.82
CA LEU A 109 -9.33 -6.81 7.82
C LEU A 109 -10.79 -6.75 8.29
N GLU A 110 -11.30 -7.77 8.98
CA GLU A 110 -12.62 -7.75 9.60
C GLU A 110 -12.74 -6.61 10.61
N PHE A 111 -11.77 -6.48 11.52
CA PHE A 111 -11.75 -5.41 12.51
C PHE A 111 -11.61 -4.03 11.84
N ALA A 112 -10.77 -3.90 10.82
CA ALA A 112 -10.67 -2.65 10.06
C ALA A 112 -12.02 -2.25 9.42
N GLY A 113 -12.75 -3.22 8.87
CA GLY A 113 -14.10 -3.01 8.32
C GLY A 113 -15.14 -2.66 9.39
N GLU A 114 -15.06 -3.25 10.59
CA GLU A 114 -15.93 -2.93 11.74
C GLU A 114 -15.76 -1.47 12.18
N VAL A 115 -14.52 -1.01 12.29
CA VAL A 115 -14.19 0.35 12.72
C VAL A 115 -14.35 1.38 11.61
N GLY A 116 -14.21 0.94 10.35
CA GLY A 116 -14.14 1.81 9.18
C GLY A 116 -12.77 2.43 8.94
N LEU A 117 -11.71 1.73 9.37
CA LEU A 117 -10.33 2.11 9.08
C LEU A 117 -10.01 1.95 7.58
N VAL A 118 -9.21 2.86 7.04
CA VAL A 118 -8.55 2.63 5.75
C VAL A 118 -7.39 1.64 5.96
N VAL A 119 -7.27 0.69 5.04
CA VAL A 119 -6.16 -0.27 5.02
C VAL A 119 -5.28 0.01 3.82
N ILE A 120 -3.99 0.28 4.02
CA ILE A 120 -3.00 0.31 2.94
C ILE A 120 -2.20 -0.98 3.03
N LEU A 121 -2.39 -1.84 2.03
CA LEU A 121 -1.80 -3.17 1.96
C LEU A 121 -0.83 -3.26 0.79
N HIS A 122 0.43 -3.57 1.09
CA HIS A 122 1.43 -3.86 0.08
C HIS A 122 1.49 -5.37 -0.20
N ASN A 123 1.27 -5.71 -1.43
CA ASN A 123 1.46 -7.08 -1.90
C ASN A 123 1.74 -7.09 -3.40
N ASP A 124 2.92 -7.57 -3.77
CA ASP A 124 3.28 -7.75 -5.18
C ASP A 124 2.43 -8.83 -5.81
N ILE A 125 2.04 -8.68 -7.08
CA ILE A 125 1.25 -9.70 -7.77
C ILE A 125 2.06 -10.94 -8.13
N ASP A 126 3.37 -10.79 -8.27
CA ASP A 126 4.28 -11.83 -8.71
C ASP A 126 5.16 -12.36 -7.59
N MET A 127 5.47 -13.65 -7.67
CA MET A 127 6.60 -14.20 -6.94
C MET A 127 7.91 -13.69 -7.57
N PRO A 128 8.94 -13.38 -6.76
CA PRO A 128 10.27 -13.09 -7.28
C PRO A 128 10.74 -14.20 -8.22
N PHE A 129 11.31 -13.81 -9.36
CA PHE A 129 11.81 -14.75 -10.38
C PHE A 129 10.76 -15.70 -10.98
N ALA A 130 9.49 -15.35 -10.93
CA ALA A 130 8.46 -16.10 -11.63
C ALA A 130 8.81 -16.22 -13.12
N LYS A 131 8.55 -17.39 -13.70
CA LYS A 131 8.80 -17.61 -15.14
C LYS A 131 7.86 -16.73 -15.96
N ALA A 132 8.37 -16.20 -17.06
CA ALA A 132 7.54 -15.47 -18.01
C ALA A 132 6.34 -16.33 -18.44
N GLY A 133 5.13 -15.76 -18.43
CA GLY A 133 3.90 -16.45 -18.77
C GLY A 133 3.29 -17.32 -17.65
N ALA A 134 3.91 -17.40 -16.47
CA ALA A 134 3.28 -18.00 -15.30
C ALA A 134 2.15 -17.11 -14.78
N GLU A 135 1.04 -17.75 -14.34
CA GLU A 135 -0.02 -17.01 -13.64
C GLU A 135 0.52 -16.38 -12.35
N PRO A 136 0.21 -15.11 -12.08
CA PRO A 136 0.64 -14.47 -10.84
C PRO A 136 -0.11 -15.07 -9.64
N VAL A 137 0.54 -15.94 -8.90
CA VAL A 137 -0.06 -16.66 -7.78
C VAL A 137 -0.60 -15.68 -6.72
N TYR A 138 0.17 -14.64 -6.42
CA TYR A 138 -0.27 -13.66 -5.43
C TYR A 138 -1.44 -12.80 -5.91
N LEU A 139 -1.58 -12.58 -7.21
CA LEU A 139 -2.76 -11.89 -7.76
C LEU A 139 -4.05 -12.66 -7.47
N THR A 140 -4.05 -13.98 -7.70
CA THR A 140 -5.20 -14.83 -7.41
C THR A 140 -5.55 -14.81 -5.93
N GLN A 141 -4.56 -15.03 -5.06
CA GLN A 141 -4.76 -14.98 -3.61
C GLN A 141 -5.25 -13.61 -3.13
N MET A 142 -4.71 -12.52 -3.70
CA MET A 142 -5.15 -11.16 -3.36
C MET A 142 -6.59 -10.90 -3.77
N LYS A 143 -7.01 -11.30 -4.98
CA LYS A 143 -8.41 -11.20 -5.41
C LYS A 143 -9.35 -11.95 -4.47
N ASP A 144 -8.97 -13.14 -4.01
CA ASP A 144 -9.75 -13.92 -3.07
C ASP A 144 -9.83 -13.25 -1.69
N LEU A 145 -8.73 -12.69 -1.20
CA LEU A 145 -8.70 -11.90 0.03
C LEU A 145 -9.65 -10.69 -0.06
N LEU A 146 -9.54 -9.92 -1.14
CA LEU A 146 -10.36 -8.73 -1.36
C LEU A 146 -11.86 -9.07 -1.39
N ARG A 147 -12.25 -10.15 -2.06
CA ARG A 147 -13.64 -10.61 -2.13
C ARG A 147 -14.20 -11.09 -0.78
N ARG A 148 -13.34 -11.60 0.11
CA ARG A 148 -13.76 -11.99 1.46
C ARG A 148 -14.06 -10.78 2.36
N HIS A 149 -13.47 -9.61 2.06
CA HIS A 149 -13.58 -8.40 2.87
C HIS A 149 -14.24 -7.21 2.16
N PRO A 150 -15.48 -7.36 1.63
CA PRO A 150 -16.12 -6.33 0.80
C PRO A 150 -16.54 -5.07 1.60
N ARG A 151 -16.50 -5.12 2.93
CA ARG A 151 -16.83 -3.97 3.79
C ARG A 151 -15.60 -3.18 4.24
N THR A 152 -14.41 -3.66 3.94
CA THR A 152 -13.16 -3.02 4.32
C THR A 152 -12.66 -2.11 3.22
N THR A 153 -12.38 -0.86 3.53
CA THR A 153 -11.77 0.08 2.59
C THR A 153 -10.30 -0.27 2.41
N ILE A 154 -9.96 -0.90 1.30
CA ILE A 154 -8.60 -1.35 1.01
C ILE A 154 -8.00 -0.51 -0.13
N ILE A 155 -6.82 0.03 0.13
CA ILE A 155 -5.94 0.64 -0.85
C ILE A 155 -4.81 -0.35 -1.11
N TRP A 156 -4.75 -0.88 -2.33
CA TRP A 156 -3.65 -1.75 -2.73
C TRP A 156 -2.46 -0.91 -3.14
N ALA A 157 -1.42 -0.96 -2.32
CA ALA A 157 -0.23 -0.14 -2.49
C ALA A 157 0.49 -0.45 -3.81
N HIS A 158 0.97 0.61 -4.47
CA HIS A 158 1.78 0.55 -5.70
C HIS A 158 1.13 -0.24 -6.83
N THR A 159 -0.21 -0.31 -6.84
CA THR A 159 -0.99 -1.13 -7.79
C THR A 159 -0.63 -2.63 -7.77
N GLY A 160 0.04 -3.11 -6.74
CA GLY A 160 0.61 -4.46 -6.68
C GLY A 160 1.81 -4.68 -7.59
N LEU A 161 2.43 -3.60 -8.08
CA LEU A 161 3.62 -3.68 -8.93
C LEU A 161 4.85 -3.99 -8.07
N GLY A 162 5.50 -5.13 -8.34
CA GLY A 162 6.80 -5.43 -7.74
C GLY A 162 7.94 -4.84 -8.56
N ARG A 163 9.13 -4.71 -7.97
CA ARG A 163 10.33 -4.21 -8.67
C ARG A 163 10.77 -5.13 -9.79
N VAL A 164 10.51 -6.41 -9.65
CA VAL A 164 10.85 -7.45 -10.64
C VAL A 164 9.60 -7.81 -11.43
N VAL A 165 9.12 -6.89 -12.25
CA VAL A 165 8.01 -7.14 -13.19
C VAL A 165 8.51 -7.33 -14.60
N HIS A 166 7.76 -8.08 -15.36
CA HIS A 166 7.96 -8.18 -16.80
C HIS A 166 7.00 -7.22 -17.55
N PRO A 167 7.47 -6.42 -18.52
CA PRO A 167 8.88 -6.34 -18.84
C PRO A 167 9.63 -5.53 -17.78
N VAL A 168 10.60 -6.17 -17.17
CA VAL A 168 11.71 -5.40 -16.60
C VAL A 168 12.27 -4.59 -17.76
N GLN A 169 12.68 -3.35 -17.52
CA GLN A 169 13.29 -2.53 -18.55
C GLN A 169 14.33 -3.36 -19.32
N PRO A 170 14.26 -3.47 -20.65
CA PRO A 170 15.19 -4.28 -21.41
C PRO A 170 16.61 -3.80 -21.11
N GLN A 171 17.46 -4.68 -20.64
CA GLN A 171 18.90 -4.44 -20.76
C GLN A 171 19.17 -4.22 -22.24
N ALA A 172 19.95 -3.18 -22.58
CA ALA A 172 20.20 -2.79 -23.94
C ALA A 172 20.54 -4.01 -24.82
N GLY A 173 19.68 -4.35 -25.77
CA GLY A 173 19.84 -5.45 -26.70
C GLY A 173 19.03 -6.72 -26.44
N ALA A 174 18.20 -6.81 -25.41
CA ALA A 174 17.29 -7.92 -25.22
C ALA A 174 15.87 -7.54 -25.65
N GLU A 175 15.27 -8.27 -26.60
CA GLU A 175 13.84 -8.26 -26.80
C GLU A 175 13.19 -8.93 -25.58
N VAL A 176 12.65 -8.13 -24.68
CA VAL A 176 11.85 -8.65 -23.56
C VAL A 176 10.43 -8.78 -24.08
N ALA A 177 9.96 -10.02 -24.17
CA ALA A 177 8.55 -10.29 -24.43
C ALA A 177 7.71 -9.62 -23.33
N GLU A 178 6.88 -8.66 -23.71
CA GLU A 178 5.91 -8.06 -22.80
C GLU A 178 5.03 -9.19 -22.24
N ARG A 179 4.86 -9.19 -20.92
CA ARG A 179 3.93 -10.11 -20.25
C ARG A 179 2.53 -9.92 -20.85
N SER A 180 1.82 -11.00 -21.12
CA SER A 180 0.43 -10.96 -21.54
C SER A 180 -0.42 -11.77 -20.56
N PRO A 181 -1.43 -11.17 -19.89
CA PRO A 181 -1.74 -9.73 -19.89
C PRO A 181 -0.65 -8.90 -19.19
N ASN A 182 -0.42 -7.67 -19.66
CA ASN A 182 0.49 -6.75 -19.00
C ASN A 182 -0.14 -6.18 -17.72
N HIS A 183 0.67 -5.47 -16.91
CA HIS A 183 0.21 -4.99 -15.61
C HIS A 183 -1.01 -4.05 -15.70
N ILE A 184 -1.08 -3.18 -16.70
CA ILE A 184 -2.23 -2.27 -16.90
C ILE A 184 -3.47 -3.04 -17.28
N GLU A 185 -3.36 -4.09 -18.10
CA GLU A 185 -4.47 -4.99 -18.46
C GLU A 185 -4.97 -5.79 -17.25
N ILE A 186 -4.07 -6.19 -16.35
CA ILE A 186 -4.45 -6.81 -15.07
C ILE A 186 -5.27 -5.82 -14.22
N LEU A 187 -4.80 -4.59 -14.08
CA LEU A 187 -5.53 -3.55 -13.36
C LEU A 187 -6.91 -3.28 -13.98
N GLN A 188 -6.99 -3.19 -15.32
CA GLN A 188 -8.26 -3.04 -16.03
C GLN A 188 -9.23 -4.16 -15.65
N THR A 189 -8.78 -5.41 -15.69
CA THR A 189 -9.61 -6.57 -15.33
C THR A 189 -10.13 -6.49 -13.89
N MET A 190 -9.31 -5.97 -12.96
CA MET A 190 -9.74 -5.79 -11.57
C MET A 190 -10.73 -4.64 -11.40
N LEU A 191 -10.56 -3.56 -12.16
CA LEU A 191 -11.45 -2.40 -12.12
C LEU A 191 -12.82 -2.72 -12.74
N ASP A 192 -12.85 -3.61 -13.72
CA ASP A 192 -14.08 -4.08 -14.38
C ASP A 192 -14.84 -5.13 -13.53
N ASP A 193 -14.18 -5.72 -12.52
CA ASP A 193 -14.82 -6.69 -11.62
C ASP A 193 -15.67 -5.99 -10.56
N PRO A 194 -17.02 -6.09 -10.61
CA PRO A 194 -17.90 -5.42 -9.65
C PRO A 194 -17.72 -5.94 -8.22
N THR A 195 -17.20 -7.16 -8.03
CA THR A 195 -16.93 -7.72 -6.71
C THR A 195 -15.75 -7.04 -6.00
N LEU A 196 -14.93 -6.28 -6.75
CA LEU A 196 -13.78 -5.53 -6.28
C LEU A 196 -14.02 -4.01 -6.23
N ALA A 197 -15.26 -3.54 -6.34
CA ALA A 197 -15.60 -2.12 -6.40
C ALA A 197 -15.16 -1.31 -5.15
N HIS A 198 -14.97 -1.96 -4.01
CA HIS A 198 -14.50 -1.37 -2.75
C HIS A 198 -12.99 -1.14 -2.68
N VAL A 199 -12.22 -1.66 -3.65
CA VAL A 199 -10.75 -1.59 -3.67
C VAL A 199 -10.31 -0.33 -4.39
N SER A 200 -9.34 0.39 -3.83
CA SER A 200 -8.62 1.48 -4.49
C SER A 200 -7.16 1.11 -4.67
N PHE A 201 -6.48 1.82 -5.56
CA PHE A 201 -5.07 1.57 -5.88
C PHE A 201 -4.29 2.84 -5.66
N ASP A 202 -3.19 2.77 -4.95
CA ASP A 202 -2.27 3.88 -4.96
C ASP A 202 -1.23 3.72 -6.07
N ILE A 203 -0.85 4.83 -6.67
CA ILE A 203 0.18 4.92 -7.71
C ILE A 203 1.46 5.56 -7.15
N SER A 204 1.72 5.40 -5.86
CA SER A 204 2.94 5.85 -5.23
C SER A 204 4.15 4.99 -5.66
N TRP A 205 5.34 5.38 -5.18
CA TRP A 205 6.62 4.75 -5.47
C TRP A 205 7.21 5.09 -6.84
N ASP A 206 8.51 5.32 -6.88
CA ASP A 206 9.22 5.71 -8.11
C ASP A 206 9.30 4.57 -9.14
N GLU A 207 9.24 3.29 -8.71
CA GLU A 207 9.19 2.15 -9.63
C GLU A 207 7.88 2.11 -10.43
N VAL A 208 6.75 2.46 -9.79
CA VAL A 208 5.47 2.60 -10.50
C VAL A 208 5.53 3.74 -11.51
N ALA A 209 6.12 4.88 -11.11
CA ALA A 209 6.32 6.00 -12.02
C ALA A 209 7.20 5.63 -13.22
N LYS A 210 8.31 4.94 -13.00
CA LYS A 210 9.21 4.45 -14.07
C LYS A 210 8.49 3.51 -15.03
N TYR A 211 7.69 2.58 -14.50
CA TYR A 211 6.86 1.70 -15.33
C TYR A 211 5.85 2.51 -16.15
N ALA A 212 5.13 3.43 -15.51
CA ALA A 212 4.10 4.26 -16.12
C ALA A 212 4.60 5.08 -17.32
N VAL A 213 5.84 5.55 -17.25
CA VAL A 213 6.45 6.38 -18.30
C VAL A 213 7.49 5.63 -19.15
N SER A 214 7.55 4.31 -19.07
CA SER A 214 8.55 3.48 -19.77
C SER A 214 8.46 3.54 -21.30
N SER A 215 7.28 3.85 -21.83
CA SER A 215 7.06 4.01 -23.26
C SER A 215 5.85 4.91 -23.54
N PRO A 216 5.74 5.49 -24.74
CA PRO A 216 4.54 6.23 -25.15
C PRO A 216 3.26 5.39 -25.01
N ALA A 217 3.32 4.10 -25.34
CA ALA A 217 2.18 3.19 -25.20
C ALA A 217 1.77 2.96 -23.74
N ALA A 218 2.73 2.84 -22.81
CA ALA A 218 2.44 2.74 -21.38
C ALA A 218 1.79 4.01 -20.84
N ILE A 219 2.32 5.18 -21.22
CA ILE A 219 1.74 6.48 -20.88
C ILE A 219 0.29 6.57 -21.37
N ASP A 220 0.02 6.21 -22.62
CA ASP A 220 -1.31 6.30 -23.21
C ASP A 220 -2.30 5.36 -22.50
N ARG A 221 -1.94 4.10 -22.33
CA ARG A 221 -2.79 3.08 -21.67
C ARG A 221 -3.10 3.44 -20.23
N LEU A 222 -2.08 3.82 -19.44
CA LEU A 222 -2.30 4.19 -18.04
C LEU A 222 -3.13 5.47 -17.92
N SER A 223 -2.89 6.47 -18.76
CA SER A 223 -3.68 7.70 -18.76
C SER A 223 -5.15 7.43 -19.11
N GLN A 224 -5.42 6.53 -20.06
CA GLN A 224 -6.79 6.09 -20.37
C GLN A 224 -7.45 5.42 -19.17
N LEU A 225 -6.73 4.53 -18.49
CA LEU A 225 -7.23 3.84 -17.31
C LEU A 225 -7.56 4.83 -16.17
N LEU A 226 -6.67 5.76 -15.87
CA LEU A 226 -6.87 6.79 -14.84
C LEU A 226 -8.02 7.74 -15.20
N ASN A 227 -8.21 8.07 -16.49
CA ASN A 227 -9.36 8.86 -16.93
C ASN A 227 -10.69 8.10 -16.81
N ALA A 228 -10.68 6.78 -17.03
CA ALA A 228 -11.88 5.95 -16.95
C ALA A 228 -12.31 5.66 -15.49
N TYR A 229 -11.34 5.49 -14.57
CA TYR A 229 -11.60 5.11 -13.19
C TYR A 229 -10.94 6.07 -12.16
N PRO A 230 -11.12 7.38 -12.29
CA PRO A 230 -10.36 8.35 -11.49
C PRO A 230 -10.64 8.26 -9.98
N ASP A 231 -11.79 7.74 -9.58
CA ASP A 231 -12.19 7.56 -8.17
C ASP A 231 -11.58 6.30 -7.53
N ARG A 232 -10.84 5.51 -8.30
CA ARG A 232 -10.24 4.26 -7.84
C ARG A 232 -8.74 4.38 -7.60
N PHE A 233 -8.13 5.51 -7.97
CA PHE A 233 -6.70 5.73 -7.85
C PHE A 233 -6.37 6.89 -6.92
N LEU A 234 -5.28 6.72 -6.16
CA LEU A 234 -4.68 7.75 -5.31
C LEU A 234 -3.23 7.96 -5.71
N PHE A 235 -2.81 9.20 -5.70
CA PHE A 235 -1.41 9.55 -5.87
C PHE A 235 -0.72 9.71 -4.52
N GLY A 236 0.46 9.12 -4.40
CA GLY A 236 1.39 9.29 -3.29
C GLY A 236 2.83 9.27 -3.79
N THR A 237 3.79 9.50 -2.95
CA THR A 237 5.21 9.48 -3.32
C THR A 237 5.93 8.22 -2.90
N ASP A 238 5.54 7.62 -1.78
CA ASP A 238 6.30 6.56 -1.10
C ASP A 238 7.79 6.93 -0.95
N ASN A 239 8.06 8.20 -0.68
CA ASN A 239 9.42 8.70 -0.65
C ASN A 239 10.00 8.50 0.75
N VAL A 240 10.93 7.56 0.88
CA VAL A 240 11.53 7.20 2.15
C VAL A 240 12.68 8.14 2.49
N ALA A 241 12.50 8.93 3.56
CA ALA A 241 13.51 9.81 4.13
C ALA A 241 14.28 10.67 3.08
N PRO A 242 13.58 11.47 2.26
CA PRO A 242 14.25 12.30 1.28
C PRO A 242 15.22 13.27 1.94
N ASN A 243 16.44 13.37 1.39
CA ASN A 243 17.48 14.22 1.96
C ASN A 243 17.18 15.73 1.83
N ASP A 244 16.37 16.09 0.85
CA ASP A 244 16.01 17.47 0.56
C ASP A 244 14.68 17.55 -0.21
N GLN A 245 14.14 18.76 -0.34
CA GLN A 245 12.89 19.00 -1.04
C GLN A 245 12.97 18.69 -2.55
N ALA A 246 14.12 18.87 -3.18
CA ALA A 246 14.28 18.57 -4.60
C ALA A 246 14.17 17.07 -4.84
N THR A 247 14.73 16.26 -3.96
CA THR A 247 14.58 14.78 -3.99
C THR A 247 13.12 14.38 -3.81
N GLN A 248 12.40 15.01 -2.88
CA GLN A 248 10.96 14.80 -2.70
C GLN A 248 10.18 15.15 -3.97
N MET A 249 10.48 16.28 -4.60
CA MET A 249 9.75 16.75 -5.78
C MET A 249 10.01 15.93 -7.04
N ARG A 250 11.16 15.27 -7.16
CA ARG A 250 11.48 14.43 -8.34
C ARG A 250 10.44 13.35 -8.60
N VAL A 251 9.85 12.76 -7.56
CA VAL A 251 8.79 11.75 -7.73
C VAL A 251 7.56 12.36 -8.38
N TYR A 252 7.20 13.60 -8.03
CA TYR A 252 6.10 14.32 -8.68
C TYR A 252 6.40 14.56 -10.17
N ASP A 253 7.62 14.96 -10.48
CA ASP A 253 8.04 15.31 -11.84
C ASP A 253 8.03 14.10 -12.78
N LEU A 254 8.32 12.90 -12.28
CA LEU A 254 8.23 11.66 -13.06
C LEU A 254 6.84 11.44 -13.65
N TRP A 255 5.79 11.89 -12.96
CA TRP A 255 4.41 11.73 -13.39
C TRP A 255 3.92 12.78 -14.40
N ASN A 256 4.71 13.80 -14.71
CA ASN A 256 4.29 14.88 -15.62
C ASN A 256 3.75 14.40 -16.99
N PRO A 257 4.32 13.37 -17.66
CA PRO A 257 3.78 12.86 -18.90
C PRO A 257 2.35 12.28 -18.76
N ILE A 258 2.04 11.68 -17.61
CA ILE A 258 0.71 11.15 -17.29
C ILE A 258 -0.24 12.32 -17.01
N TRP A 259 0.16 13.26 -16.12
CA TRP A 259 -0.69 14.41 -15.77
C TRP A 259 -1.14 15.21 -16.97
N ALA A 260 -0.27 15.35 -17.97
CA ALA A 260 -0.56 16.07 -19.22
C ALA A 260 -1.67 15.43 -20.08
N LYS A 261 -1.99 14.14 -19.84
CA LYS A 261 -3.01 13.38 -20.59
C LYS A 261 -4.29 13.15 -19.81
N LEU A 262 -4.34 13.54 -18.55
CA LEU A 262 -5.56 13.43 -17.75
C LEU A 262 -6.51 14.60 -18.03
N THR A 263 -7.81 14.30 -17.99
CA THR A 263 -8.82 15.35 -17.90
C THR A 263 -8.65 16.14 -16.59
N PRO A 264 -9.07 17.40 -16.52
CA PRO A 264 -9.00 18.18 -15.28
C PRO A 264 -9.70 17.49 -14.11
N GLU A 265 -10.82 16.82 -14.35
CA GLU A 265 -11.55 16.06 -13.34
C GLU A 265 -10.75 14.84 -12.85
N ALA A 266 -10.25 14.00 -13.77
CA ALA A 266 -9.47 12.83 -13.41
C ALA A 266 -8.17 13.23 -12.67
N SER A 267 -7.49 14.26 -13.13
CA SER A 267 -6.29 14.78 -12.48
C SER A 267 -6.59 15.22 -11.04
N ARG A 268 -7.68 15.96 -10.81
CA ARG A 268 -8.08 16.38 -9.45
C ARG A 268 -8.41 15.18 -8.57
N LYS A 269 -9.19 14.22 -9.08
CA LYS A 269 -9.60 13.04 -8.33
C LYS A 269 -8.41 12.17 -7.93
N VAL A 270 -7.57 11.79 -8.89
CA VAL A 270 -6.40 10.92 -8.65
C VAL A 270 -5.39 11.58 -7.70
N ARG A 271 -5.14 12.89 -7.84
CA ARG A 271 -4.12 13.59 -7.07
C ARG A 271 -4.59 14.02 -5.68
N LEU A 272 -5.90 14.11 -5.44
CA LEU A 272 -6.43 14.60 -4.16
C LEU A 272 -7.81 14.02 -3.82
N GLY A 273 -8.78 14.07 -4.73
CA GLY A 273 -10.18 13.84 -4.38
C GLY A 273 -10.48 12.42 -3.89
N THR A 274 -9.80 11.41 -4.41
CA THR A 274 -9.97 10.03 -3.93
C THR A 274 -9.41 9.87 -2.52
N TYR A 275 -8.26 10.50 -2.22
CA TYR A 275 -7.73 10.55 -0.86
C TYR A 275 -8.74 11.22 0.10
N GLU A 276 -9.18 12.44 -0.21
CA GLU A 276 -10.15 13.16 0.62
C GLU A 276 -11.39 12.29 0.90
N ARG A 277 -11.98 11.70 -0.13
CA ARG A 277 -13.16 10.85 0.01
C ARG A 277 -12.94 9.66 0.95
N LEU A 278 -11.84 8.93 0.80
CA LEU A 278 -11.58 7.74 1.58
C LEU A 278 -11.19 8.06 3.02
N PHE A 279 -10.29 9.02 3.21
CA PHE A 279 -9.76 9.35 4.53
C PHE A 279 -10.72 10.22 5.35
N ASP A 280 -11.50 11.10 4.74
CA ASP A 280 -12.53 11.85 5.47
C ASP A 280 -13.65 10.91 5.97
N ALA A 281 -14.05 9.93 5.15
CA ALA A 281 -15.01 8.91 5.59
C ALA A 281 -14.43 8.05 6.73
N ALA A 282 -13.18 7.58 6.61
CA ALA A 282 -12.52 6.81 7.64
C ALA A 282 -12.38 7.61 8.94
N ARG A 283 -11.97 8.88 8.86
CA ARG A 283 -11.86 9.76 10.01
C ARG A 283 -13.20 9.87 10.75
N GLY A 284 -14.29 10.05 10.02
CA GLY A 284 -15.64 10.09 10.61
C GLY A 284 -16.01 8.79 11.31
N ASN A 285 -15.81 7.65 10.66
CA ASN A 285 -16.12 6.33 11.18
C ASN A 285 -15.29 5.97 12.43
N VAL A 286 -13.98 6.19 12.37
CA VAL A 286 -13.10 5.91 13.51
C VAL A 286 -13.44 6.76 14.71
N ARG A 287 -13.72 8.09 14.52
CA ARG A 287 -14.17 8.96 15.64
C ARG A 287 -15.49 8.49 16.24
N ALA A 288 -16.44 8.03 15.42
CA ALA A 288 -17.70 7.47 15.91
C ALA A 288 -17.48 6.18 16.71
N TRP A 289 -16.60 5.30 16.23
CA TRP A 289 -16.23 4.08 16.95
C TRP A 289 -15.55 4.39 18.29
N GLU A 290 -14.61 5.34 18.31
CA GLU A 290 -13.93 5.77 19.53
C GLU A 290 -14.91 6.30 20.59
N VAL A 291 -15.87 7.14 20.19
CA VAL A 291 -16.92 7.66 21.10
C VAL A 291 -17.72 6.52 21.72
N ALA A 292 -17.96 5.44 20.99
CA ALA A 292 -18.76 4.31 21.47
C ALA A 292 -17.96 3.33 22.34
N ASN A 293 -16.63 3.24 22.15
CA ASN A 293 -15.82 2.17 22.72
C ASN A 293 -14.71 2.65 23.67
N VAL A 294 -14.27 3.91 23.60
CA VAL A 294 -13.25 4.46 24.48
C VAL A 294 -13.92 5.13 25.68
N LYS A 295 -13.56 4.67 26.89
CA LYS A 295 -14.09 5.17 28.16
C LYS A 295 -13.22 6.27 28.74
#